data_7aff4207a21ce960070b37a79b40c32b
#
_entry.id   7aff4207a21ce960070b37a79b40c32b
#
_cell.length_a   1.000
_cell.length_b   1.000
_cell.length_c   1.000
_cell.angle_alpha   90.00
_cell.angle_beta   90.00
_cell.angle_gamma   90.00
#
_symmetry.space_group_name_H-M   'P 1'
#
loop_
_entity.id
_entity.type
_entity.pdbx_description
1 polymer ?
#
loop_
_entity_poly.entity_id
_entity_poly.type
_entity_poly.pdbx_seq_one_letter_code
_entity_poly.pdbx_strand_id
1 'polypeptide(L)'
;VIDPADYGLDNLPLGIVADRSGRVFPAVAFADGVVDLDALVGAKLLDEETLRGTNTLNAFLGRGRATWSALRARLQLLLGPDASADERATVARASQPR
;
A
#
# COMPACT_ATOMS: atom_id res chain seq x y z
N VAL A 1 14.46 -14.91 8.73
CA VAL A 1 14.60 -14.17 7.47
C VAL A 1 13.33 -14.35 6.64
N ILE A 2 12.76 -13.24 6.21
CA ILE A 2 11.56 -13.28 5.37
C ILE A 2 12.00 -13.23 3.91
N ASP A 3 11.64 -14.25 3.16
CA ASP A 3 11.89 -14.33 1.73
C ASP A 3 10.97 -13.31 1.02
N PRO A 4 11.45 -12.54 0.04
CA PRO A 4 10.58 -11.67 -0.75
C PRO A 4 9.35 -12.37 -1.35
N ALA A 5 9.45 -13.66 -1.64
CA ALA A 5 8.32 -14.45 -2.10
C ALA A 5 7.16 -14.51 -1.10
N ASP A 6 7.43 -14.28 0.19
CA ASP A 6 6.38 -14.25 1.22
C ASP A 6 5.50 -13.01 1.13
N TYR A 7 5.91 -11.99 0.39
CA TYR A 7 5.14 -10.76 0.22
C TYR A 7 4.36 -10.76 -1.10
N GLY A 8 3.67 -11.85 -1.37
CA GLY A 8 2.76 -11.94 -2.50
C GLY A 8 1.38 -11.36 -2.19
N LEU A 9 0.43 -11.59 -3.09
CA LEU A 9 -0.93 -11.06 -2.96
C LEU A 9 -1.65 -11.54 -1.71
N ASP A 10 -1.29 -12.73 -1.19
CA ASP A 10 -1.92 -13.30 -0.01
C ASP A 10 -1.34 -12.76 1.29
N ASN A 11 -0.23 -12.05 1.21
CA ASN A 11 0.47 -11.53 2.39
C ASN A 11 0.96 -10.13 2.10
N LEU A 12 0.12 -9.14 2.43
CA LEU A 12 0.39 -7.72 2.17
C LEU A 12 0.59 -7.01 3.51
N PRO A 13 1.78 -7.12 4.14
CA PRO A 13 1.99 -6.47 5.43
C PRO A 13 1.99 -4.96 5.29
N LEU A 14 1.25 -4.31 6.19
CA LEU A 14 1.09 -2.88 6.24
C LEU A 14 2.05 -2.29 7.26
N GLY A 15 2.67 -1.17 6.94
CA GLY A 15 3.61 -0.52 7.86
C GLY A 15 3.82 0.93 7.50
N ILE A 16 4.67 1.57 8.29
CA ILE A 16 5.12 2.94 8.05
C ILE A 16 6.56 2.88 7.55
N VAL A 17 6.85 3.58 6.47
CA VAL A 17 8.14 3.57 5.80
C VAL A 17 8.68 4.99 5.73
N ALA A 18 10.00 5.14 5.93
CA ALA A 18 10.70 6.39 5.68
C ALA A 18 11.56 6.23 4.42
N ASP A 19 11.46 7.15 3.48
CA ASP A 19 12.28 7.12 2.28
C ASP A 19 13.58 7.92 2.49
N ARG A 20 14.41 7.98 1.44
CA ARG A 20 15.72 8.65 1.52
C ARG A 20 15.60 10.15 1.72
N SER A 21 14.48 10.74 1.35
CA SER A 21 14.26 12.18 1.54
C SER A 21 13.80 12.52 2.95
N GLY A 22 13.54 11.52 3.79
CA GLY A 22 13.01 11.69 5.13
C GLY A 22 11.49 11.71 5.19
N ARG A 23 10.81 11.52 4.06
CA ARG A 23 9.35 11.43 4.04
C ARG A 23 8.92 10.12 4.70
N VAL A 24 7.93 10.21 5.58
CA VAL A 24 7.36 9.06 6.29
C VAL A 24 5.92 8.87 5.82
N PHE A 25 5.57 7.65 5.42
CA PHE A 25 4.27 7.38 4.83
C PHE A 25 3.82 5.94 5.07
N PRO A 26 2.51 5.67 5.04
CA PRO A 26 2.01 4.30 5.11
C PRO A 26 2.27 3.57 3.79
N ALA A 27 2.67 2.33 3.90
CA ALA A 27 3.02 1.51 2.74
C ALA A 27 2.66 0.05 2.99
N VAL A 28 2.54 -0.71 1.90
CA VAL A 28 2.38 -2.15 1.97
C VAL A 28 3.58 -2.80 1.28
N ALA A 29 4.12 -3.85 1.89
CA ALA A 29 5.20 -4.61 1.27
C ALA A 29 4.61 -5.56 0.23
N PHE A 30 5.19 -5.58 -0.97
CA PHE A 30 4.77 -6.47 -2.04
C PHE A 30 5.98 -6.84 -2.88
N ALA A 31 6.18 -8.13 -3.10
CA ALA A 31 7.36 -8.66 -3.80
C ALA A 31 8.65 -8.18 -3.09
N ASP A 32 9.54 -7.50 -3.80
CA ASP A 32 10.81 -7.01 -3.23
C ASP A 32 10.80 -5.51 -2.94
N GLY A 33 9.62 -4.91 -2.90
CA GLY A 33 9.49 -3.47 -2.69
C GLY A 33 8.37 -3.09 -1.75
N VAL A 34 8.09 -1.80 -1.69
CA VAL A 34 6.96 -1.25 -0.94
C VAL A 34 6.14 -0.36 -1.85
N VAL A 35 4.83 -0.33 -1.62
CA VAL A 35 3.90 0.50 -2.38
C VAL A 35 3.38 1.60 -1.47
N ASP A 36 3.52 2.85 -1.91
CA ASP A 36 3.11 4.04 -1.16
C ASP A 36 1.59 4.18 -1.18
N LEU A 37 0.96 3.92 -0.04
CA LEU A 37 -0.50 3.99 0.07
C LEU A 37 -1.02 5.42 0.03
N ASP A 38 -0.25 6.38 0.56
CA ASP A 38 -0.61 7.79 0.47
C ASP A 38 -0.72 8.22 -1.01
N ALA A 39 0.23 7.81 -1.83
CA ALA A 39 0.20 8.12 -3.26
C ALA A 39 -1.01 7.49 -3.96
N LEU A 40 -1.38 6.27 -3.58
CA LEU A 40 -2.54 5.59 -4.17
C LEU A 40 -3.86 6.29 -3.80
N VAL A 41 -3.98 6.77 -2.56
CA VAL A 41 -5.16 7.56 -2.16
C VAL A 41 -5.17 8.86 -2.93
N GLY A 42 -4.04 9.52 -3.08
CA GLY A 42 -3.94 10.76 -3.84
C GLY A 42 -4.29 10.58 -5.32
N ALA A 43 -4.02 9.42 -5.88
CA ALA A 43 -4.38 9.06 -7.26
C ALA A 43 -5.81 8.55 -7.38
N LYS A 44 -6.56 8.49 -6.26
CA LYS A 44 -7.96 8.02 -6.22
C LYS A 44 -8.12 6.54 -6.54
N LEU A 45 -7.07 5.76 -6.40
CA LEU A 45 -7.15 4.31 -6.51
C LEU A 45 -7.60 3.66 -5.22
N LEU A 46 -7.46 4.36 -4.09
CA LEU A 46 -7.94 3.94 -2.77
C LEU A 46 -8.83 5.03 -2.20
N ASP A 47 -9.84 4.62 -1.44
CA ASP A 47 -10.80 5.54 -0.80
C ASP A 47 -10.47 5.83 0.66
N GLU A 48 -9.40 5.23 1.20
CA GLU A 48 -9.11 5.30 2.64
C GLU A 48 -8.37 6.58 3.00
N GLU A 49 -9.12 7.62 3.33
CA GLU A 49 -8.59 8.96 3.64
C GLU A 49 -7.65 8.96 4.84
N THR A 50 -7.79 8.02 5.78
CA THR A 50 -6.92 7.96 6.95
C THR A 50 -5.48 7.62 6.59
N LEU A 51 -5.22 7.18 5.36
CA LEU A 51 -3.87 6.91 4.87
C LEU A 51 -3.26 8.08 4.11
N ARG A 52 -4.03 9.16 3.89
CA ARG A 52 -3.57 10.33 3.14
C ARG A 52 -2.90 11.34 4.07
N GLY A 53 -1.67 11.73 3.75
CA GLY A 53 -0.97 12.77 4.48
C GLY A 53 -0.62 12.42 5.92
N THR A 54 -0.56 11.13 6.25
CA THR A 54 -0.29 10.68 7.61
C THR A 54 1.08 10.01 7.70
N ASN A 55 1.67 10.05 8.89
CA ASN A 55 2.89 9.32 9.19
C ASN A 55 2.67 8.24 10.26
N THR A 56 1.42 7.91 10.55
CA THR A 56 1.07 6.83 11.48
C THR A 56 -0.07 6.01 10.91
N LEU A 57 -0.31 4.84 11.49
CA LEU A 57 -1.46 3.99 11.14
C LEU A 57 -2.60 4.10 12.14
N ASN A 58 -2.47 4.95 13.17
CA ASN A 58 -3.42 4.98 14.28
C ASN A 58 -4.85 5.28 13.84
N ALA A 59 -5.04 6.28 12.98
CA ALA A 59 -6.38 6.62 12.50
C ALA A 59 -6.97 5.49 11.66
N PHE A 60 -6.17 4.87 10.81
CA PHE A 60 -6.61 3.74 9.99
C PHE A 60 -7.00 2.54 10.87
N LEU A 61 -6.13 2.18 11.82
CA LEU A 61 -6.38 1.04 12.70
C LEU A 61 -7.63 1.24 13.55
N GLY A 62 -7.93 2.49 13.91
CA GLY A 62 -9.13 2.84 14.65
C GLY A 62 -10.44 2.60 13.89
N ARG A 63 -10.38 2.44 12.57
CA ARG A 63 -11.59 2.19 11.77
C ARG A 63 -12.05 0.73 11.80
N GLY A 64 -11.21 -0.17 12.31
CA GLY A 64 -11.60 -1.56 12.54
C GLY A 64 -11.23 -2.53 11.44
N ARG A 65 -11.53 -3.79 11.70
CA ARG A 65 -11.12 -4.90 10.85
C ARG A 65 -11.79 -4.89 9.47
N ALA A 66 -13.04 -4.48 9.39
CA ALA A 66 -13.76 -4.45 8.11
C ALA A 66 -13.09 -3.49 7.13
N THR A 67 -12.62 -2.35 7.62
CA THR A 67 -11.89 -1.37 6.79
C THR A 67 -10.57 -1.95 6.30
N TRP A 68 -9.84 -2.65 7.17
CA TRP A 68 -8.60 -3.33 6.79
C TRP A 68 -8.85 -4.38 5.70
N SER A 69 -9.90 -5.20 5.87
CA SER A 69 -10.23 -6.23 4.89
C SER A 69 -10.60 -5.63 3.54
N ALA A 70 -11.35 -4.53 3.52
CA ALA A 70 -11.72 -3.85 2.30
C ALA A 70 -10.49 -3.26 1.59
N LEU A 71 -9.57 -2.64 2.33
CA LEU A 71 -8.33 -2.13 1.78
C LEU A 71 -7.50 -3.27 1.17
N ARG A 72 -7.37 -4.37 1.87
CA ARG A 72 -6.60 -5.51 1.39
C ARG A 72 -7.17 -6.08 0.10
N ALA A 73 -8.50 -6.21 0.02
CA ALA A 73 -9.16 -6.70 -1.19
C ALA A 73 -8.89 -5.77 -2.37
N ARG A 74 -8.96 -4.46 -2.15
CA ARG A 74 -8.67 -3.47 -3.20
C ARG A 74 -7.21 -3.54 -3.64
N LEU A 75 -6.28 -3.70 -2.70
CA LEU A 75 -4.85 -3.83 -3.01
C LEU A 75 -4.58 -5.11 -3.83
N GLN A 76 -5.27 -6.20 -3.51
CA GLN A 76 -5.12 -7.43 -4.28
C GLN A 76 -5.53 -7.23 -5.75
N LEU A 77 -6.55 -6.43 -6.00
CA LEU A 77 -6.95 -6.08 -7.37
C LEU A 77 -5.92 -5.19 -8.05
N LEU A 78 -5.41 -4.17 -7.35
CA LEU A 78 -4.47 -3.21 -7.94
C LEU A 78 -3.10 -3.82 -8.20
N LEU A 79 -2.66 -4.76 -7.36
CA LEU A 79 -1.35 -5.39 -7.47
C LEU A 79 -1.39 -6.68 -8.27
N GLY A 80 -2.58 -7.19 -8.56
CA GLY A 80 -2.76 -8.45 -9.27
C GLY A 80 -2.84 -8.28 -10.79
N PRO A 81 -3.04 -9.41 -11.51
CA PRO A 81 -3.06 -9.40 -12.97
C PRO A 81 -4.30 -8.74 -13.59
N ASP A 82 -5.35 -8.51 -12.79
CA ASP A 82 -6.60 -7.93 -13.29
C ASP A 82 -6.60 -6.40 -13.29
N ALA A 83 -5.54 -5.76 -12.80
CA ALA A 83 -5.45 -4.31 -12.80
C ALA A 83 -5.34 -3.77 -14.23
N SER A 84 -5.96 -2.61 -14.48
CA SER A 84 -5.85 -1.95 -15.78
C SER A 84 -4.42 -1.44 -16.04
N ALA A 85 -4.12 -1.10 -17.29
CA ALA A 85 -2.81 -0.53 -17.63
C ALA A 85 -2.56 0.76 -16.89
N ASP A 86 -3.57 1.63 -16.75
CA ASP A 86 -3.44 2.89 -16.01
C ASP A 86 -3.21 2.65 -14.52
N GLU A 87 -3.90 1.69 -13.93
CA GLU A 87 -3.72 1.31 -12.53
C GLU A 87 -2.31 0.78 -12.29
N ARG A 88 -1.83 -0.09 -13.18
CA ARG A 88 -0.46 -0.64 -13.07
C ARG A 88 0.60 0.46 -13.17
N ALA A 89 0.42 1.42 -14.07
CA ALA A 89 1.35 2.52 -14.23
C ALA A 89 1.40 3.39 -12.97
N THR A 90 0.24 3.67 -12.37
CA THR A 90 0.15 4.45 -11.14
C THR A 90 0.79 3.71 -9.97
N VAL A 91 0.53 2.41 -9.84
CA VAL A 91 1.14 1.59 -8.80
C VAL A 91 2.66 1.54 -8.97
N ALA A 92 3.15 1.43 -10.20
CA ALA A 92 4.59 1.42 -10.46
C ALA A 92 5.25 2.72 -10.00
N ARG A 93 4.61 3.87 -10.25
CA ARG A 93 5.12 5.16 -9.78
C ARG A 93 5.09 5.28 -8.26
N ALA A 94 4.17 4.61 -7.60
CA ALA A 94 4.05 4.61 -6.14
C ALA A 94 4.93 3.57 -5.47
N SER A 95 5.61 2.73 -6.24
CA SER A 95 6.42 1.63 -5.71
C SER A 95 7.87 2.06 -5.54
N GLN A 96 8.50 1.57 -4.48
CA GLN A 96 9.90 1.83 -4.17
C GLN A 96 10.59 0.54 -3.77
N PRO A 97 11.88 0.36 -4.08
CA PRO A 97 12.63 -0.80 -3.59
C PRO A 97 12.83 -0.70 -2.08
N ARG A 98 12.86 -1.83 -1.43
CA ARG A 98 13.15 -1.90 0.01
C ARG A 98 14.63 -1.73 0.29
#